data_4cef18e0fc968fef9ad71895fe1e1d1d
#
_entry.id   4cef18e0fc968fef9ad71895fe1e1d1d
#
_cell.length_a   1.000
_cell.length_b   1.000
_cell.length_c   1.000
_cell.angle_alpha   90.00
_cell.angle_beta   90.00
_cell.angle_gamma   90.00
#
_symmetry.space_group_name_H-M   'P 1'
#
loop_
_entity.id
_entity.type
_entity.pdbx_description
1 polymer ?
#
loop_
_entity_poly.entity_id
_entity_poly.type
_entity_poly.pdbx_seq_one_letter_code
_entity_poly.pdbx_strand_id
1 'polypeptide(L)'
;MRQPYFRRQISRLQKPGLSERQERRFRVASIFVVLFFACGWSYAIAVSVETGEPIGILARMTANPLASDAPPEAAFLFDAALNRFAASVDRGQSGAVNVVIQESGDDALPRPDSLPAGVEAVLAPTDSATRGNPDVDPGVWNVLLRMGQVSRPIPNLNVVRLVPMSAKRGGRIGSYRIGDWPDKAGIYAQPSGLIEVTPQNRNLRVSEHLTLGDFVTKGQDNVWPKYVAMSTRLLDKLELTIKELEESGIPVKDIGVISGFRTPDYNAHGGSTGGRGELSRHMYGDAIDIYIDNDGDGRMDDLDRNGRVDLGDAKVLAAAADRVEKNYATLIGGIGTYRATGAHSGFVHIDTRGFRARW
;
A
#
# COMPACT_ATOMS: atom_id res chain seq x y z
N MET A 1 -29.28 54.13 -37.88
CA MET A 1 -29.62 53.89 -36.45
C MET A 1 -28.42 53.23 -35.78
N ARG A 2 -27.72 53.98 -34.90
CA ARG A 2 -26.53 53.51 -34.15
C ARG A 2 -26.97 53.06 -32.78
N GLN A 3 -26.62 51.83 -32.40
CA GLN A 3 -26.81 51.34 -31.04
C GLN A 3 -25.61 51.71 -30.16
N PRO A 4 -25.79 52.09 -28.87
CA PRO A 4 -24.71 52.50 -27.99
C PRO A 4 -24.09 51.30 -27.29
N TYR A 5 -22.75 51.29 -27.23
CA TYR A 5 -21.90 50.40 -26.45
C TYR A 5 -22.10 50.63 -24.96
N PHE A 6 -22.54 49.56 -24.24
CA PHE A 6 -22.50 49.53 -22.79
C PHE A 6 -21.08 49.22 -22.32
N ARG A 7 -20.38 50.23 -21.82
CA ARG A 7 -19.12 50.06 -21.03
C ARG A 7 -19.51 49.56 -19.65
N ARG A 8 -19.21 48.28 -19.32
CA ARG A 8 -19.18 47.82 -17.95
C ARG A 8 -17.99 48.44 -17.22
N GLN A 9 -18.27 49.34 -16.29
CA GLN A 9 -17.29 49.78 -15.25
C GLN A 9 -17.12 48.61 -14.29
N ILE A 10 -15.94 47.94 -14.32
CA ILE A 10 -15.48 47.06 -13.27
C ILE A 10 -14.93 47.96 -12.16
N SER A 11 -15.73 48.19 -11.12
CA SER A 11 -15.24 48.80 -9.91
C SER A 11 -14.19 47.88 -9.26
N ARG A 12 -12.94 48.29 -9.31
CA ARG A 12 -11.87 47.70 -8.51
C ARG A 12 -12.23 47.89 -7.05
N LEU A 13 -12.60 46.86 -6.35
CA LEU A 13 -12.63 46.79 -4.91
C LEU A 13 -11.20 47.05 -4.39
N GLN A 14 -10.87 48.29 -4.05
CA GLN A 14 -9.65 48.62 -3.30
C GLN A 14 -9.85 47.94 -1.93
N LYS A 15 -9.01 46.92 -1.65
CA LYS A 15 -8.89 46.44 -0.25
C LYS A 15 -8.48 47.63 0.62
N PRO A 16 -9.15 47.86 1.77
CA PRO A 16 -8.74 48.95 2.67
C PRO A 16 -7.29 48.74 3.08
N GLY A 17 -6.42 49.65 2.69
CA GLY A 17 -5.03 49.67 3.10
C GLY A 17 -4.97 49.81 4.64
N LEU A 18 -3.98 49.19 5.25
CA LEU A 18 -3.71 49.35 6.67
C LEU A 18 -3.42 50.83 6.94
N SER A 19 -3.93 51.36 8.09
CA SER A 19 -3.58 52.72 8.54
C SER A 19 -2.08 52.82 8.80
N GLU A 20 -1.47 53.98 8.64
CA GLU A 20 -0.03 54.20 8.88
C GLU A 20 0.44 53.68 10.25
N ARG A 21 -0.43 53.75 11.29
CA ARG A 21 -0.14 53.18 12.60
C ARG A 21 -0.14 51.63 12.57
N GLN A 22 -1.01 51.04 11.81
CA GLN A 22 -1.06 49.57 11.64
C GLN A 22 0.11 49.06 10.82
N GLU A 23 0.48 49.75 9.72
CA GLU A 23 1.69 49.43 8.96
C GLU A 23 2.97 49.56 9.79
N ARG A 24 3.08 50.60 10.61
CA ARG A 24 4.25 50.76 11.50
C ARG A 24 4.31 49.64 12.54
N ARG A 25 3.18 49.27 13.14
CA ARG A 25 3.11 48.14 14.07
C ARG A 25 3.45 46.81 13.39
N PHE A 26 2.97 46.62 12.19
CA PHE A 26 3.26 45.39 11.41
C PHE A 26 4.75 45.32 11.04
N ARG A 27 5.36 46.42 10.59
CA ARG A 27 6.82 46.47 10.31
C ARG A 27 7.63 46.19 11.56
N VAL A 28 7.28 46.79 12.68
CA VAL A 28 7.99 46.59 13.95
C VAL A 28 7.84 45.14 14.41
N ALA A 29 6.62 44.57 14.37
CA ALA A 29 6.40 43.16 14.70
C ALA A 29 7.17 42.23 13.76
N SER A 30 7.19 42.49 12.44
CA SER A 30 7.94 41.69 11.48
C SER A 30 9.46 41.75 11.74
N ILE A 31 10.00 42.92 12.11
CA ILE A 31 11.42 43.06 12.50
C ILE A 31 11.71 42.22 13.76
N PHE A 32 10.84 42.28 14.77
CA PHE A 32 11.02 41.45 15.96
C PHE A 32 10.96 39.95 15.67
N VAL A 33 10.06 39.51 14.79
CA VAL A 33 9.96 38.11 14.37
C VAL A 33 11.25 37.70 13.62
N VAL A 34 11.74 38.50 12.66
CA VAL A 34 12.97 38.20 11.95
C VAL A 34 14.19 38.20 12.89
N LEU A 35 14.28 39.17 13.82
CA LEU A 35 15.36 39.17 14.81
C LEU A 35 15.30 37.97 15.77
N PHE A 36 14.10 37.57 16.19
CA PHE A 36 13.91 36.39 17.01
C PHE A 36 14.41 35.15 16.33
N PHE A 37 14.04 34.95 15.07
CA PHE A 37 14.53 33.82 14.28
C PHE A 37 16.03 33.91 14.01
N ALA A 38 16.57 35.07 13.67
CA ALA A 38 17.99 35.26 13.42
C ALA A 38 18.83 35.02 14.70
N CYS A 39 18.40 35.55 15.86
CA CYS A 39 19.09 35.31 17.13
C CYS A 39 18.97 33.85 17.56
N GLY A 40 17.81 33.23 17.37
CA GLY A 40 17.61 31.80 17.64
C GLY A 40 18.50 30.92 16.77
N TRP A 41 18.62 31.24 15.47
CA TRP A 41 19.51 30.54 14.55
C TRP A 41 20.99 30.72 14.92
N SER A 42 21.41 31.94 15.22
CA SER A 42 22.79 32.25 15.65
C SER A 42 23.15 31.52 16.94
N TYR A 43 22.23 31.49 17.90
CA TYR A 43 22.41 30.73 19.14
C TYR A 43 22.48 29.22 18.90
N ALA A 44 21.58 28.71 18.05
CA ALA A 44 21.58 27.29 17.66
C ALA A 44 22.89 26.85 17.00
N ILE A 45 23.42 27.69 16.09
CA ILE A 45 24.70 27.43 15.43
C ILE A 45 25.86 27.50 16.44
N ALA A 46 25.89 28.50 17.34
CA ALA A 46 26.94 28.65 18.33
C ALA A 46 27.01 27.42 19.27
N VAL A 47 25.87 26.98 19.81
CA VAL A 47 25.82 25.82 20.70
C VAL A 47 26.10 24.53 19.95
N SER A 48 25.71 24.39 18.68
CA SER A 48 26.02 23.25 17.85
C SER A 48 27.52 23.10 17.55
N VAL A 49 28.22 24.22 17.38
CA VAL A 49 29.68 24.24 17.19
C VAL A 49 30.39 23.84 18.50
N GLU A 50 29.84 24.26 19.65
CA GLU A 50 30.43 23.98 20.97
C GLU A 50 30.18 22.54 21.44
N THR A 51 29.02 21.96 21.11
CA THR A 51 28.64 20.60 21.53
C THR A 51 28.93 19.51 20.51
N GLY A 52 29.29 19.86 19.26
CA GLY A 52 29.47 18.90 18.18
C GLY A 52 28.16 18.25 17.68
N GLU A 53 26.99 18.71 18.16
CA GLU A 53 25.66 18.18 17.78
C GLU A 53 24.85 19.21 16.97
N PRO A 54 24.94 19.20 15.65
CA PRO A 54 24.44 20.30 14.82
C PRO A 54 22.91 20.46 14.70
N ILE A 55 22.09 19.54 15.22
CA ILE A 55 20.65 19.51 14.90
C ILE A 55 19.72 19.50 16.10
N GLY A 56 20.18 19.14 17.29
CA GLY A 56 19.35 18.97 18.50
C GLY A 56 18.55 20.24 18.91
N ILE A 57 19.09 21.42 18.63
CA ILE A 57 18.46 22.70 19.06
C ILE A 57 17.34 23.16 18.12
N LEU A 58 17.47 22.96 16.83
CA LEU A 58 16.41 23.22 15.84
C LEU A 58 15.20 22.31 16.10
N ALA A 59 15.47 21.06 16.45
CA ALA A 59 14.43 20.11 16.83
C ALA A 59 13.68 20.54 18.11
N ARG A 60 14.38 21.08 19.11
CA ARG A 60 13.75 21.62 20.32
C ARG A 60 12.87 22.84 20.08
N MET A 61 13.20 23.67 19.09
CA MET A 61 12.45 24.89 18.79
C MET A 61 11.21 24.65 17.91
N THR A 62 11.17 23.55 17.15
CA THR A 62 10.06 23.23 16.24
C THR A 62 9.11 22.16 16.79
N ALA A 63 9.44 21.52 17.89
CA ALA A 63 8.59 20.50 18.51
C ALA A 63 7.33 21.13 19.11
N ASN A 64 6.17 20.60 18.75
CA ASN A 64 4.90 20.96 19.34
C ASN A 64 4.83 20.41 20.78
N PRO A 65 4.85 21.24 21.83
CA PRO A 65 4.89 20.77 23.21
C PRO A 65 3.63 20.03 23.67
N LEU A 66 2.59 19.95 22.81
CA LEU A 66 1.31 19.31 23.12
C LEU A 66 1.17 17.90 22.52
N ALA A 67 2.16 17.37 21.85
CA ALA A 67 1.98 16.18 20.98
C ALA A 67 2.69 14.89 21.41
N SER A 68 3.19 14.69 22.58
CA SER A 68 3.53 13.38 23.17
C SER A 68 4.47 13.47 24.38
N ASP A 69 4.46 12.45 25.23
CA ASP A 69 5.40 12.24 26.36
C ASP A 69 6.86 11.98 25.92
N ALA A 70 7.16 12.05 24.62
CA ALA A 70 8.49 11.88 24.07
C ALA A 70 9.26 13.22 24.06
N PRO A 71 10.54 13.25 24.41
CA PRO A 71 11.36 14.44 24.29
C PRO A 71 11.38 14.96 22.85
N PRO A 72 11.42 16.29 22.63
CA PRO A 72 11.39 16.90 21.29
C PRO A 72 12.46 16.36 20.33
N GLU A 73 13.61 15.99 20.85
CA GLU A 73 14.72 15.37 20.12
C GLU A 73 14.33 14.02 19.52
N ALA A 74 13.57 13.23 20.26
CA ALA A 74 13.06 11.95 19.78
C ALA A 74 12.14 12.10 18.58
N ALA A 75 11.26 13.11 18.56
CA ALA A 75 10.34 13.34 17.46
C ALA A 75 11.07 13.61 16.14
N PHE A 76 12.07 14.49 16.16
CA PHE A 76 12.87 14.80 14.97
C PHE A 76 13.68 13.61 14.47
N LEU A 77 14.30 12.87 15.37
CA LEU A 77 15.08 11.67 15.01
C LEU A 77 14.18 10.59 14.43
N PHE A 78 12.96 10.43 14.95
CA PHE A 78 11.97 9.52 14.36
C PHE A 78 11.54 9.95 12.96
N ASP A 79 11.28 11.24 12.72
CA ASP A 79 10.89 11.74 11.40
C ASP A 79 12.04 11.56 10.38
N ALA A 80 13.28 11.85 10.78
CA ALA A 80 14.45 11.60 9.95
C ALA A 80 14.67 10.12 9.66
N ALA A 81 14.49 9.26 10.67
CA ALA A 81 14.58 7.81 10.53
C ALA A 81 13.46 7.26 9.65
N LEU A 82 12.23 7.76 9.84
CA LEU A 82 11.06 7.37 9.04
C LEU A 82 11.30 7.65 7.56
N ASN A 83 11.74 8.86 7.21
CA ASN A 83 12.03 9.23 5.83
C ASN A 83 13.14 8.36 5.21
N ARG A 84 14.22 8.07 5.95
CA ARG A 84 15.30 7.20 5.49
C ARG A 84 14.84 5.77 5.32
N PHE A 85 14.07 5.25 6.28
CA PHE A 85 13.54 3.90 6.21
C PHE A 85 12.54 3.75 5.05
N ALA A 86 11.62 4.68 4.88
CA ALA A 86 10.68 4.69 3.78
C ALA A 86 11.38 4.69 2.41
N ALA A 87 12.50 5.42 2.28
CA ALA A 87 13.30 5.44 1.06
C ALA A 87 14.10 4.15 0.80
N SER A 88 14.35 3.34 1.83
CA SER A 88 15.12 2.07 1.72
C SER A 88 14.26 0.85 1.41
N VAL A 89 12.94 0.95 1.59
CA VAL A 89 12.01 -0.17 1.35
C VAL A 89 11.52 -0.15 -0.08
N ASP A 90 11.63 -1.29 -0.74
CA ASP A 90 11.01 -1.49 -2.06
C ASP A 90 9.48 -1.58 -1.90
N ARG A 91 8.79 -0.53 -2.30
CA ARG A 91 7.32 -0.44 -2.30
C ARG A 91 6.72 -0.57 -3.70
N GLY A 92 7.47 -1.15 -4.61
CA GLY A 92 7.11 -1.28 -6.02
C GLY A 92 7.29 0.03 -6.80
N GLN A 93 7.00 -0.01 -8.09
CA GLN A 93 7.02 1.16 -8.97
C GLN A 93 5.89 2.15 -8.65
N SER A 94 4.78 1.64 -8.07
CA SER A 94 3.66 2.44 -7.60
C SER A 94 3.98 3.24 -6.33
N GLY A 95 4.90 2.74 -5.51
CA GLY A 95 5.15 3.24 -4.16
C GLY A 95 4.05 2.89 -3.14
N ALA A 96 3.06 2.10 -3.53
CA ALA A 96 1.84 1.83 -2.75
C ALA A 96 1.82 0.43 -2.09
N VAL A 97 2.85 -0.40 -2.29
CA VAL A 97 2.97 -1.71 -1.64
C VAL A 97 3.34 -1.54 -0.17
N ASN A 98 2.56 -2.14 0.71
CA ASN A 98 2.63 -1.96 2.16
C ASN A 98 3.23 -3.17 2.90
N VAL A 99 3.74 -4.16 2.18
CA VAL A 99 4.28 -5.39 2.75
C VAL A 99 5.63 -5.74 2.15
N VAL A 100 6.52 -6.22 3.01
CA VAL A 100 7.75 -6.93 2.64
C VAL A 100 7.55 -8.39 2.95
N ILE A 101 7.61 -9.25 1.95
CA ILE A 101 7.42 -10.70 2.11
C ILE A 101 8.80 -11.36 2.22
N GLN A 102 9.00 -12.15 3.29
CA GLN A 102 10.25 -12.83 3.58
C GLN A 102 10.03 -14.33 3.77
N GLU A 103 10.97 -15.14 3.31
CA GLU A 103 10.98 -16.56 3.63
C GLU A 103 11.39 -16.80 5.09
N SER A 104 11.01 -17.95 5.64
CA SER A 104 11.47 -18.34 6.97
C SER A 104 12.98 -18.56 6.94
N GLY A 105 13.70 -17.81 7.76
CA GLY A 105 15.16 -17.88 7.84
C GLY A 105 15.91 -16.78 7.09
N ASP A 106 15.22 -15.95 6.33
CA ASP A 106 15.83 -14.75 5.77
C ASP A 106 16.19 -13.76 6.90
N ASP A 107 17.46 -13.39 6.97
CA ASP A 107 17.91 -12.38 7.89
C ASP A 107 17.45 -10.99 7.47
N ALA A 108 16.94 -10.31 8.46
CA ALA A 108 16.84 -8.87 8.56
C ALA A 108 15.73 -8.15 7.78
N LEU A 109 15.02 -7.35 8.57
CA LEU A 109 14.37 -6.13 8.12
C LEU A 109 15.22 -5.44 7.06
N PRO A 110 14.58 -4.86 6.01
CA PRO A 110 15.26 -3.87 5.19
C PRO A 110 15.84 -2.82 6.14
N ARG A 111 17.16 -2.82 6.32
CA ARG A 111 17.83 -1.84 7.15
C ARG A 111 18.40 -0.78 6.23
N PRO A 112 17.98 0.47 6.38
CA PRO A 112 18.71 1.55 5.71
C PRO A 112 20.15 1.52 6.22
N ASP A 113 21.10 1.74 5.32
CA ASP A 113 22.54 1.72 5.63
C ASP A 113 22.94 2.69 6.75
N SER A 114 22.05 3.61 7.13
CA SER A 114 22.25 4.55 8.22
C SER A 114 20.93 5.06 8.81
N LEU A 115 20.48 4.45 9.91
CA LEU A 115 19.54 5.11 10.81
C LEU A 115 20.28 6.14 11.67
N PRO A 116 19.62 7.22 12.16
CA PRO A 116 20.20 8.10 13.14
C PRO A 116 20.71 7.35 14.36
N ALA A 117 21.79 7.83 14.99
CA ALA A 117 22.37 7.19 16.15
C ALA A 117 21.32 7.01 17.26
N GLY A 118 21.27 5.81 17.83
CA GLY A 118 20.31 5.47 18.88
C GLY A 118 18.89 5.12 18.41
N VAL A 119 18.61 5.19 17.10
CA VAL A 119 17.34 4.70 16.52
C VAL A 119 17.57 3.33 15.88
N GLU A 120 16.72 2.38 16.22
CA GLU A 120 16.72 1.03 15.64
C GLU A 120 15.35 0.68 15.05
N ALA A 121 15.34 -0.13 14.00
CA ALA A 121 14.12 -0.73 13.48
C ALA A 121 13.91 -2.09 14.12
N VAL A 122 12.71 -2.32 14.66
CA VAL A 122 12.34 -3.58 15.32
C VAL A 122 10.99 -4.06 14.81
N LEU A 123 10.76 -5.36 14.88
CA LEU A 123 9.46 -5.96 14.57
C LEU A 123 8.63 -6.13 15.84
N ALA A 124 7.34 -5.91 15.72
CA ALA A 124 6.37 -6.16 16.78
C ALA A 124 5.13 -6.86 16.20
N PRO A 125 4.41 -7.68 17.00
CA PRO A 125 3.17 -8.28 16.57
C PRO A 125 2.16 -7.25 16.04
N THR A 126 1.47 -7.57 14.94
CA THR A 126 0.37 -6.74 14.42
C THR A 126 -0.88 -6.84 15.27
N ASP A 127 -1.03 -7.96 15.97
CA ASP A 127 -2.20 -8.26 16.83
C ASP A 127 -1.84 -9.18 17.99
N SER A 128 -2.78 -9.37 18.91
CA SER A 128 -2.60 -10.25 20.08
C SER A 128 -2.56 -11.75 19.75
N ALA A 129 -2.90 -12.15 18.53
CA ALA A 129 -2.84 -13.54 18.07
C ALA A 129 -1.46 -13.88 17.50
N THR A 130 -0.74 -12.91 16.96
CA THR A 130 0.63 -13.09 16.48
C THR A 130 1.55 -13.33 17.67
N ARG A 131 2.10 -14.52 17.74
CA ARG A 131 3.02 -14.96 18.82
C ARG A 131 4.30 -15.46 18.22
N GLY A 132 5.36 -15.40 19.03
CA GLY A 132 6.67 -15.92 18.66
C GLY A 132 7.73 -14.84 18.56
N ASN A 133 8.88 -15.25 18.03
CA ASN A 133 10.00 -14.37 17.78
C ASN A 133 9.87 -13.76 16.37
N PRO A 134 9.72 -12.43 16.25
CA PRO A 134 9.59 -11.77 14.97
C PRO A 134 10.78 -11.97 14.02
N ASP A 135 11.93 -12.38 14.54
CA ASP A 135 13.13 -12.58 13.72
C ASP A 135 13.15 -13.94 13.00
N VAL A 136 12.36 -14.92 13.47
CA VAL A 136 12.39 -16.29 12.93
C VAL A 136 11.02 -16.90 12.66
N ASP A 137 9.98 -16.51 13.43
CA ASP A 137 8.69 -17.16 13.36
C ASP A 137 7.80 -16.60 12.22
N PRO A 138 7.00 -17.44 11.57
CA PRO A 138 6.00 -16.99 10.62
C PRO A 138 5.00 -16.03 11.26
N GLY A 139 4.46 -15.11 10.44
CA GLY A 139 3.46 -14.17 10.91
C GLY A 139 3.51 -12.84 10.18
N VAL A 140 2.69 -11.91 10.65
CA VAL A 140 2.65 -10.54 10.16
C VAL A 140 3.09 -9.59 11.26
N TRP A 141 4.09 -8.78 10.98
CA TRP A 141 4.80 -7.98 11.95
C TRP A 141 4.79 -6.51 11.55
N ASN A 142 4.44 -5.62 12.49
CA ASN A 142 4.63 -4.18 12.32
C ASN A 142 6.11 -3.82 12.39
N VAL A 143 6.54 -2.90 11.57
CA VAL A 143 7.86 -2.29 11.69
C VAL A 143 7.75 -1.07 12.61
N LEU A 144 8.51 -1.08 13.69
CA LEU A 144 8.62 0.04 14.62
C LEU A 144 10.01 0.65 14.55
N LEU A 145 10.09 1.96 14.64
CA LEU A 145 11.32 2.65 15.00
C LEU A 145 11.35 2.82 16.51
N ARG A 146 12.45 2.42 17.14
CA ARG A 146 12.64 2.48 18.60
C ARG A 146 13.86 3.32 18.95
N MET A 147 13.70 4.18 19.95
CA MET A 147 14.80 4.93 20.59
C MET A 147 14.61 4.89 22.11
N GLY A 148 15.46 4.15 22.80
CA GLY A 148 15.30 3.89 24.24
C GLY A 148 13.98 3.19 24.55
N GLN A 149 13.12 3.82 25.34
CA GLN A 149 11.80 3.29 25.70
C GLN A 149 10.67 3.75 24.78
N VAL A 150 10.95 4.66 23.83
CA VAL A 150 9.96 5.20 22.91
C VAL A 150 9.96 4.41 21.61
N SER A 151 8.77 4.01 21.14
CA SER A 151 8.61 3.33 19.86
C SER A 151 7.51 3.99 19.04
N ARG A 152 7.71 4.07 17.72
CA ARG A 152 6.73 4.55 16.76
C ARG A 152 6.59 3.58 15.60
N PRO A 153 5.36 3.19 15.22
CA PRO A 153 5.15 2.36 14.04
C PRO A 153 5.50 3.14 12.77
N ILE A 154 6.05 2.44 11.80
CA ILE A 154 6.16 2.96 10.43
C ILE A 154 4.79 2.78 9.77
N PRO A 155 4.11 3.85 9.38
CA PRO A 155 2.79 3.74 8.78
C PRO A 155 2.82 2.92 7.49
N ASN A 156 1.81 2.10 7.30
CA ASN A 156 1.62 1.32 6.07
C ASN A 156 2.87 0.54 5.65
N LEU A 157 3.52 -0.10 6.62
CA LEU A 157 4.62 -1.02 6.34
C LEU A 157 4.59 -2.18 7.32
N ASN A 158 4.49 -3.39 6.77
CA ASN A 158 4.50 -4.63 7.53
C ASN A 158 5.51 -5.60 6.93
N VAL A 159 6.12 -6.42 7.76
CA VAL A 159 6.90 -7.58 7.34
C VAL A 159 6.04 -8.82 7.48
N VAL A 160 5.97 -9.60 6.42
CA VAL A 160 5.26 -10.86 6.37
C VAL A 160 6.29 -11.98 6.27
N ARG A 161 6.38 -12.80 7.31
CA ARG A 161 7.18 -14.03 7.27
C ARG A 161 6.33 -15.21 6.92
N LEU A 162 6.74 -15.93 5.88
CA LEU A 162 5.98 -17.05 5.33
C LEU A 162 6.02 -18.27 6.26
N VAL A 163 4.89 -18.94 6.39
CA VAL A 163 4.81 -20.33 6.87
C VAL A 163 5.45 -21.21 5.80
N PRO A 164 6.54 -21.94 6.09
CA PRO A 164 7.24 -22.71 5.06
C PRO A 164 6.37 -23.85 4.54
N MET A 165 6.53 -24.20 3.27
CA MET A 165 5.77 -25.32 2.67
C MET A 165 6.03 -26.66 3.36
N SER A 166 7.15 -26.80 4.06
CA SER A 166 7.41 -27.94 4.92
C SER A 166 6.40 -28.13 6.07
N ALA A 167 5.64 -27.13 6.43
CA ALA A 167 4.55 -27.24 7.40
C ALA A 167 3.30 -27.96 6.84
N LYS A 168 3.16 -28.03 5.52
CA LYS A 168 2.04 -28.74 4.87
C LYS A 168 2.19 -30.25 5.04
N ARG A 169 1.14 -30.91 5.52
CA ARG A 169 1.06 -32.37 5.70
C ARG A 169 -0.26 -32.87 5.12
N GLY A 170 -0.21 -33.85 4.20
CA GLY A 170 -1.41 -34.43 3.58
C GLY A 170 -2.33 -33.39 2.95
N GLY A 171 -1.76 -32.39 2.25
CA GLY A 171 -2.50 -31.34 1.59
C GLY A 171 -3.10 -30.28 2.56
N ARG A 172 -2.65 -30.21 3.82
CA ARG A 172 -3.18 -29.29 4.86
C ARG A 172 -2.07 -28.61 5.63
N ILE A 173 -2.39 -27.43 6.16
CA ILE A 173 -1.68 -26.82 7.29
C ILE A 173 -2.71 -26.68 8.42
N GLY A 174 -2.48 -27.36 9.54
CA GLY A 174 -3.50 -27.51 10.58
C GLY A 174 -4.80 -28.10 10.02
N SER A 175 -5.91 -27.44 10.26
CA SER A 175 -7.24 -27.85 9.76
C SER A 175 -7.55 -27.31 8.35
N TYR A 176 -6.78 -26.36 7.82
CA TYR A 176 -7.06 -25.70 6.54
C TYR A 176 -6.58 -26.55 5.37
N ARG A 177 -7.47 -26.86 4.42
CA ARG A 177 -7.17 -27.61 3.20
C ARG A 177 -6.58 -26.72 2.16
N ILE A 178 -5.40 -27.11 1.65
CA ILE A 178 -4.66 -26.43 0.61
C ILE A 178 -4.64 -27.25 -0.66
N GLY A 179 -4.43 -28.56 -0.56
CA GLY A 179 -4.18 -29.46 -1.69
C GLY A 179 -2.74 -29.41 -2.15
N ASP A 180 -2.50 -30.00 -3.32
CA ASP A 180 -1.16 -30.13 -3.88
C ASP A 180 -1.08 -29.41 -5.22
N TRP A 181 0.00 -28.68 -5.44
CA TRP A 181 0.30 -28.09 -6.74
C TRP A 181 0.70 -29.18 -7.72
N PRO A 182 0.40 -29.01 -9.02
CA PRO A 182 0.99 -29.86 -10.06
C PRO A 182 2.52 -29.83 -9.97
N ASP A 183 3.15 -30.99 -10.16
CA ASP A 183 4.62 -31.10 -10.20
C ASP A 183 5.15 -30.45 -11.48
N LYS A 184 5.41 -29.17 -11.41
CA LYS A 184 5.90 -28.31 -12.49
C LYS A 184 7.01 -27.40 -11.98
N ALA A 185 7.88 -26.99 -12.90
CA ALA A 185 8.99 -26.07 -12.63
C ALA A 185 8.70 -24.66 -13.19
N GLY A 186 9.60 -23.72 -12.89
CA GLY A 186 9.54 -22.36 -13.38
C GLY A 186 8.37 -21.60 -12.78
N ILE A 187 7.62 -20.87 -13.59
CA ILE A 187 6.46 -20.07 -13.14
C ILE A 187 5.32 -20.90 -12.54
N TYR A 188 5.35 -22.21 -12.70
CA TYR A 188 4.39 -23.16 -12.15
C TYR A 188 4.94 -23.96 -10.97
N ALA A 189 6.12 -23.61 -10.46
CA ALA A 189 6.62 -24.16 -9.20
C ALA A 189 5.72 -23.75 -8.04
N GLN A 190 5.51 -24.66 -7.09
CA GLN A 190 4.75 -24.31 -5.89
C GLN A 190 5.43 -23.15 -5.14
N PRO A 191 4.68 -22.27 -4.46
CA PRO A 191 5.24 -21.23 -3.62
C PRO A 191 6.18 -21.80 -2.55
N SER A 192 7.23 -21.08 -2.17
CA SER A 192 8.18 -21.49 -1.11
C SER A 192 7.51 -21.54 0.28
N GLY A 193 6.48 -20.71 0.48
CA GLY A 193 5.70 -20.64 1.70
C GLY A 193 4.38 -19.91 1.48
N LEU A 194 3.60 -19.79 2.56
CA LEU A 194 2.30 -19.16 2.56
C LEU A 194 2.18 -18.15 3.70
N ILE A 195 1.43 -17.09 3.48
CA ILE A 195 1.09 -16.09 4.48
C ILE A 195 -0.03 -16.64 5.35
N GLU A 196 0.14 -16.59 6.67
CA GLU A 196 -0.90 -16.93 7.61
C GLU A 196 -1.88 -15.75 7.78
N VAL A 197 -3.14 -16.00 7.50
CA VAL A 197 -4.24 -15.05 7.64
C VAL A 197 -5.16 -15.48 8.76
N THR A 198 -5.32 -14.61 9.74
CA THR A 198 -6.19 -14.79 10.92
C THR A 198 -7.41 -13.85 10.83
N PRO A 199 -8.46 -14.05 11.64
CA PRO A 199 -9.54 -13.07 11.74
C PRO A 199 -9.06 -11.67 12.15
N GLN A 200 -7.95 -11.58 12.87
CA GLN A 200 -7.38 -10.33 13.39
C GLN A 200 -6.60 -9.57 12.33
N ASN A 201 -5.79 -10.26 11.50
CA ASN A 201 -4.95 -9.60 10.50
C ASN A 201 -5.57 -9.53 9.09
N ARG A 202 -6.75 -10.14 8.86
CA ARG A 202 -7.38 -10.17 7.53
C ARG A 202 -7.61 -8.79 6.91
N ASN A 203 -7.84 -7.78 7.73
CA ASN A 203 -8.07 -6.40 7.29
C ASN A 203 -6.78 -5.58 7.17
N LEU A 204 -5.61 -6.21 7.36
CA LEU A 204 -4.33 -5.54 7.15
C LEU A 204 -4.19 -5.13 5.69
N ARG A 205 -3.89 -3.87 5.44
CA ARG A 205 -3.64 -3.36 4.08
C ARG A 205 -2.30 -3.83 3.58
N VAL A 206 -2.33 -4.58 2.48
CA VAL A 206 -1.13 -5.07 1.78
C VAL A 206 -0.69 -4.11 0.68
N SER A 207 -1.61 -3.26 0.21
CA SER A 207 -1.35 -2.11 -0.65
C SER A 207 -2.34 -0.99 -0.31
N GLU A 208 -2.38 0.07 -1.10
CA GLU A 208 -3.29 1.20 -0.85
C GLU A 208 -4.77 0.78 -0.93
N HIS A 209 -5.14 -0.10 -1.88
CA HIS A 209 -6.52 -0.50 -2.12
C HIS A 209 -6.85 -1.94 -1.68
N LEU A 210 -5.87 -2.77 -1.31
CA LEU A 210 -6.07 -4.19 -1.02
C LEU A 210 -5.70 -4.57 0.41
N THR A 211 -6.41 -5.56 0.94
CA THR A 211 -6.17 -6.19 2.24
C THR A 211 -5.73 -7.64 2.08
N LEU A 212 -5.18 -8.25 3.13
CA LEU A 212 -4.89 -9.69 3.16
C LEU A 212 -6.15 -10.53 2.91
N GLY A 213 -7.30 -10.06 3.38
CA GLY A 213 -8.58 -10.75 3.23
C GLY A 213 -9.00 -10.93 1.78
N ASP A 214 -8.62 -10.03 0.89
CA ASP A 214 -8.94 -10.08 -0.54
C ASP A 214 -8.26 -11.24 -1.26
N PHE A 215 -7.19 -11.75 -0.68
CA PHE A 215 -6.47 -12.93 -1.21
C PHE A 215 -6.96 -14.25 -0.63
N VAL A 216 -7.84 -14.24 0.36
CA VAL A 216 -8.31 -15.48 0.99
C VAL A 216 -9.19 -16.29 0.03
N THR A 217 -8.86 -17.57 -0.15
CA THR A 217 -9.68 -18.51 -0.92
C THR A 217 -11.07 -18.66 -0.30
N LYS A 218 -12.11 -18.59 -1.11
CA LYS A 218 -13.50 -18.80 -0.70
C LYS A 218 -13.72 -20.24 -0.18
N GLY A 219 -14.71 -20.38 0.67
CA GLY A 219 -15.00 -21.66 1.35
C GLY A 219 -14.14 -21.87 2.60
N GLN A 220 -14.40 -22.96 3.31
CA GLN A 220 -13.81 -23.25 4.61
C GLN A 220 -14.02 -22.09 5.60
N ASP A 221 -15.21 -21.47 5.62
CA ASP A 221 -15.48 -20.18 6.30
C ASP A 221 -15.16 -20.21 7.79
N ASN A 222 -15.39 -21.33 8.44
CA ASN A 222 -15.16 -21.51 9.89
C ASN A 222 -13.76 -22.08 10.21
N VAL A 223 -12.86 -22.23 9.22
CA VAL A 223 -11.51 -22.76 9.43
C VAL A 223 -10.51 -21.62 9.45
N TRP A 224 -9.84 -21.46 10.58
CA TRP A 224 -8.78 -20.48 10.79
C TRP A 224 -7.59 -21.12 11.50
N PRO A 225 -6.35 -20.66 11.28
CA PRO A 225 -5.98 -19.65 10.28
C PRO A 225 -6.16 -20.16 8.85
N LYS A 226 -6.24 -19.23 7.89
CA LYS A 226 -6.19 -19.51 6.45
C LYS A 226 -4.80 -19.18 5.91
N TYR A 227 -4.46 -19.73 4.73
CA TYR A 227 -3.13 -19.56 4.17
C TYR A 227 -3.24 -19.12 2.72
N VAL A 228 -2.47 -18.08 2.35
CA VAL A 228 -2.50 -17.48 1.01
C VAL A 228 -1.09 -17.32 0.44
N ALA A 229 -0.95 -17.46 -0.87
CA ALA A 229 0.20 -16.94 -1.58
C ALA A 229 -0.15 -15.56 -2.17
N MET A 230 0.82 -14.65 -2.21
CA MET A 230 0.66 -13.31 -2.75
C MET A 230 1.98 -12.80 -3.28
N SER A 231 1.95 -12.16 -4.45
CA SER A 231 3.10 -11.53 -5.08
C SER A 231 3.05 -10.01 -4.92
N THR A 232 4.11 -9.40 -4.42
CA THR A 232 4.25 -7.93 -4.37
C THR A 232 4.21 -7.29 -5.76
N ARG A 233 4.70 -8.00 -6.80
CA ARG A 233 4.60 -7.55 -8.19
C ARG A 233 3.14 -7.44 -8.66
N LEU A 234 2.26 -8.34 -8.19
CA LEU A 234 0.83 -8.26 -8.50
C LEU A 234 0.21 -7.03 -7.83
N LEU A 235 0.51 -6.77 -6.56
CA LEU A 235 0.06 -5.57 -5.85
C LEU A 235 0.49 -4.30 -6.58
N ASP A 236 1.76 -4.23 -6.96
CA ASP A 236 2.33 -3.10 -7.69
C ASP A 236 1.62 -2.84 -9.03
N LYS A 237 1.38 -3.91 -9.80
CA LYS A 237 0.64 -3.83 -11.07
C LYS A 237 -0.79 -3.30 -10.87
N LEU A 238 -1.46 -3.75 -9.81
CA LEU A 238 -2.83 -3.31 -9.51
C LEU A 238 -2.90 -1.84 -9.13
N GLU A 239 -2.02 -1.38 -8.24
CA GLU A 239 -1.97 0.02 -7.83
C GLU A 239 -1.63 0.94 -9.01
N LEU A 240 -0.70 0.54 -9.87
CA LEU A 240 -0.42 1.26 -11.11
C LEU A 240 -1.62 1.25 -12.08
N THR A 241 -2.39 0.15 -12.13
CA THR A 241 -3.60 0.08 -12.96
C THR A 241 -4.69 1.03 -12.46
N ILE A 242 -4.86 1.14 -11.15
CA ILE A 242 -5.77 2.11 -10.52
C ILE A 242 -5.32 3.54 -10.86
N LYS A 243 -4.04 3.84 -10.67
CA LYS A 243 -3.47 5.13 -11.02
C LYS A 243 -3.68 5.50 -12.50
N GLU A 244 -3.52 4.57 -13.42
CA GLU A 244 -3.79 4.76 -14.86
C GLU A 244 -5.26 5.08 -15.14
N LEU A 245 -6.21 4.50 -14.38
CA LEU A 245 -7.63 4.86 -14.47
C LEU A 245 -7.86 6.29 -14.00
N GLU A 246 -7.32 6.66 -12.85
CA GLU A 246 -7.47 8.00 -12.26
C GLU A 246 -6.85 9.08 -13.16
N GLU A 247 -5.67 8.85 -13.72
CA GLU A 247 -5.02 9.72 -14.70
C GLU A 247 -5.84 9.85 -16.01
N SER A 248 -6.65 8.82 -16.32
CA SER A 248 -7.61 8.84 -17.43
C SER A 248 -8.94 9.52 -17.07
N GLY A 249 -9.07 10.10 -15.85
CA GLY A 249 -10.29 10.80 -15.39
C GLY A 249 -11.39 9.86 -14.87
N ILE A 250 -11.05 8.61 -14.53
CA ILE A 250 -11.96 7.64 -13.91
C ILE A 250 -11.54 7.50 -12.45
N PRO A 251 -12.25 8.13 -11.49
CA PRO A 251 -11.90 8.03 -10.09
C PRO A 251 -12.11 6.60 -9.57
N VAL A 252 -11.21 6.14 -8.72
CA VAL A 252 -11.32 4.84 -8.03
C VAL A 252 -11.33 5.10 -6.52
N LYS A 253 -12.43 4.74 -5.87
CA LYS A 253 -12.58 4.83 -4.41
C LYS A 253 -12.50 3.45 -3.77
N ASP A 254 -13.08 2.46 -4.45
CA ASP A 254 -13.11 1.10 -3.97
C ASP A 254 -13.05 0.11 -5.13
N ILE A 255 -12.56 -1.09 -4.84
CA ILE A 255 -12.45 -2.20 -5.79
C ILE A 255 -13.12 -3.45 -5.22
N GLY A 256 -13.93 -4.11 -6.05
CA GLY A 256 -14.46 -5.42 -5.73
C GLY A 256 -13.50 -6.52 -6.15
N VAL A 257 -13.29 -7.53 -5.27
CA VAL A 257 -12.45 -8.70 -5.56
C VAL A 257 -13.31 -9.94 -5.73
N ILE A 258 -13.32 -10.48 -6.93
CA ILE A 258 -13.99 -11.77 -7.23
C ILE A 258 -13.18 -12.92 -6.66
N SER A 259 -11.87 -12.91 -6.85
CA SER A 259 -10.96 -13.96 -6.41
C SER A 259 -9.52 -13.48 -6.40
N GLY A 260 -8.84 -13.59 -5.25
CA GLY A 260 -7.39 -13.48 -5.11
C GLY A 260 -6.73 -14.86 -5.26
N PHE A 261 -6.01 -15.29 -4.22
CA PHE A 261 -5.40 -16.61 -4.20
C PHE A 261 -6.45 -17.72 -4.16
N ARG A 262 -6.16 -18.83 -4.85
CA ARG A 262 -6.95 -20.06 -4.83
C ARG A 262 -6.08 -21.24 -4.41
N THR A 263 -6.45 -21.91 -3.34
CA THR A 263 -5.77 -23.17 -3.00
C THR A 263 -5.92 -24.16 -4.14
N PRO A 264 -4.94 -25.04 -4.39
CA PRO A 264 -5.09 -26.14 -5.38
C PRO A 264 -6.34 -27.00 -5.14
N ASP A 265 -6.66 -27.30 -3.87
CA ASP A 265 -7.89 -28.02 -3.51
C ASP A 265 -9.15 -27.31 -4.01
N TYR A 266 -9.26 -26.00 -3.76
CA TYR A 266 -10.39 -25.21 -4.23
C TYR A 266 -10.43 -25.08 -5.76
N ASN A 267 -9.27 -24.95 -6.38
CA ASN A 267 -9.19 -24.87 -7.84
C ASN A 267 -9.65 -26.16 -8.52
N ALA A 268 -9.25 -27.32 -7.98
CA ALA A 268 -9.61 -28.63 -8.50
C ALA A 268 -11.10 -28.96 -8.31
N HIS A 269 -11.73 -28.51 -7.22
CA HIS A 269 -13.12 -28.82 -6.87
C HIS A 269 -14.11 -27.72 -7.28
N GLY A 270 -13.73 -26.83 -8.14
CA GLY A 270 -14.46 -25.58 -8.44
C GLY A 270 -15.76 -25.67 -9.19
N GLY A 271 -16.41 -26.81 -9.21
CA GLY A 271 -17.75 -27.03 -9.80
C GLY A 271 -17.77 -26.97 -11.34
N SER A 272 -18.94 -27.26 -11.94
CA SER A 272 -19.18 -27.33 -13.38
C SER A 272 -19.13 -25.98 -14.13
N THR A 273 -18.83 -24.89 -13.47
CA THR A 273 -18.68 -23.57 -14.11
C THR A 273 -17.35 -23.50 -14.82
N GLY A 274 -17.22 -24.18 -15.95
CA GLY A 274 -16.02 -24.25 -16.77
C GLY A 274 -15.33 -22.89 -16.89
N GLY A 275 -14.08 -22.79 -16.45
CA GLY A 275 -13.33 -21.54 -16.48
C GLY A 275 -12.12 -21.52 -15.56
N ARG A 276 -11.94 -22.56 -14.73
CA ARG A 276 -10.72 -22.70 -13.93
C ARG A 276 -9.72 -23.54 -14.68
N GLY A 277 -8.65 -22.91 -15.17
CA GLY A 277 -7.54 -23.64 -15.77
C GLY A 277 -6.85 -24.56 -14.75
N GLU A 278 -6.38 -25.74 -15.17
CA GLU A 278 -5.61 -26.65 -14.35
C GLU A 278 -4.36 -25.97 -13.75
N LEU A 279 -3.72 -25.12 -14.53
CA LEU A 279 -2.55 -24.31 -14.13
C LEU A 279 -2.93 -22.85 -13.88
N SER A 280 -4.02 -22.63 -13.14
CA SER A 280 -4.51 -21.28 -12.82
C SER A 280 -3.46 -20.46 -12.07
N ARG A 281 -3.19 -19.23 -12.53
CA ARG A 281 -2.24 -18.30 -11.88
C ARG A 281 -2.65 -17.91 -10.46
N HIS A 282 -3.94 -17.96 -10.14
CA HIS A 282 -4.42 -17.75 -8.78
C HIS A 282 -3.79 -18.72 -7.76
N MET A 283 -3.43 -19.94 -8.17
CA MET A 283 -2.78 -20.91 -7.27
C MET A 283 -1.34 -20.51 -6.90
N TYR A 284 -0.76 -19.57 -7.61
CA TYR A 284 0.63 -19.14 -7.41
C TYR A 284 0.72 -17.74 -6.76
N GLY A 285 -0.44 -17.14 -6.44
CA GLY A 285 -0.53 -15.87 -5.74
C GLY A 285 -0.16 -14.65 -6.58
N ASP A 286 -0.02 -14.80 -7.88
CA ASP A 286 0.32 -13.74 -8.81
C ASP A 286 -0.81 -13.37 -9.79
N ALA A 287 -2.06 -13.71 -9.43
CA ALA A 287 -3.26 -13.34 -10.16
C ALA A 287 -4.40 -12.93 -9.23
N ILE A 288 -5.24 -12.02 -9.74
CA ILE A 288 -6.45 -11.55 -9.08
C ILE A 288 -7.53 -11.23 -10.13
N ASP A 289 -8.79 -11.41 -9.75
CA ASP A 289 -9.97 -11.03 -10.51
C ASP A 289 -10.65 -9.85 -9.80
N ILE A 290 -10.68 -8.68 -10.44
CA ILE A 290 -11.17 -7.42 -9.85
C ILE A 290 -12.15 -6.66 -10.74
N TYR A 291 -12.92 -5.77 -10.13
CA TYR A 291 -13.75 -4.76 -10.78
C TYR A 291 -13.73 -3.47 -9.94
N ILE A 292 -14.10 -2.36 -10.55
CA ILE A 292 -14.25 -1.07 -9.85
C ILE A 292 -15.68 -1.00 -9.30
N ASP A 293 -15.84 -0.60 -8.04
CA ASP A 293 -17.09 -0.61 -7.27
C ASP A 293 -17.15 0.63 -6.35
N ASN A 294 -17.26 1.80 -6.96
CA ASN A 294 -17.20 3.08 -6.23
C ASN A 294 -18.45 3.37 -5.40
N ASP A 295 -19.57 2.74 -5.71
CA ASP A 295 -20.85 2.91 -5.01
C ASP A 295 -21.15 1.78 -3.99
N GLY A 296 -20.34 0.71 -3.99
CA GLY A 296 -20.41 -0.38 -3.03
C GLY A 296 -21.59 -1.33 -3.24
N ASP A 297 -22.12 -1.41 -4.46
CA ASP A 297 -23.28 -2.26 -4.79
C ASP A 297 -22.90 -3.72 -5.11
N GLY A 298 -21.60 -4.02 -5.14
CA GLY A 298 -21.04 -5.34 -5.45
C GLY A 298 -20.98 -5.65 -6.94
N ARG A 299 -21.05 -4.63 -7.78
CA ARG A 299 -21.00 -4.72 -9.24
C ARG A 299 -19.96 -3.79 -9.82
N MET A 300 -19.56 -4.08 -11.06
CA MET A 300 -18.68 -3.19 -11.80
C MET A 300 -19.44 -1.90 -12.14
N ASP A 301 -18.78 -0.77 -11.99
CA ASP A 301 -19.27 0.54 -12.40
C ASP A 301 -19.30 0.73 -13.92
N ASP A 302 -20.09 1.68 -14.40
CA ASP A 302 -20.10 2.19 -15.79
C ASP A 302 -18.85 3.05 -16.03
N LEU A 303 -17.74 2.42 -16.40
CA LEU A 303 -16.44 3.07 -16.54
C LEU A 303 -16.30 3.84 -17.86
N ASP A 304 -16.98 3.40 -18.91
CA ASP A 304 -16.97 4.08 -20.21
C ASP A 304 -18.06 5.15 -20.34
N ARG A 305 -18.93 5.30 -19.31
CA ARG A 305 -20.01 6.30 -19.19
C ARG A 305 -21.04 6.24 -20.32
N ASN A 306 -21.32 5.04 -20.81
CA ASN A 306 -22.32 4.83 -21.84
C ASN A 306 -23.74 4.61 -21.29
N GLY A 307 -23.92 4.60 -19.96
CA GLY A 307 -25.16 4.36 -19.23
C GLY A 307 -25.50 2.87 -19.06
N ARG A 308 -24.54 1.98 -19.27
CA ARG A 308 -24.70 0.53 -19.12
C ARG A 308 -23.47 -0.07 -18.46
N VAL A 309 -23.70 -1.06 -17.62
CA VAL A 309 -22.61 -1.88 -17.06
C VAL A 309 -22.48 -3.15 -17.90
N ASP A 310 -21.43 -3.23 -18.70
CA ASP A 310 -21.23 -4.37 -19.63
C ASP A 310 -19.74 -4.72 -19.83
N LEU A 311 -19.42 -5.45 -20.90
CA LEU A 311 -18.04 -5.81 -21.20
C LEU A 311 -17.18 -4.59 -21.62
N GLY A 312 -17.81 -3.47 -22.00
CA GLY A 312 -17.13 -2.21 -22.31
C GLY A 312 -16.31 -1.74 -21.11
N ASP A 313 -16.93 -1.76 -19.94
CA ASP A 313 -16.30 -1.32 -18.68
C ASP A 313 -15.11 -2.18 -18.28
N ALA A 314 -15.27 -3.52 -18.40
CA ALA A 314 -14.15 -4.43 -18.20
C ALA A 314 -12.99 -4.15 -19.18
N LYS A 315 -13.27 -3.76 -20.41
CA LYS A 315 -12.23 -3.38 -21.38
C LYS A 315 -11.53 -2.08 -21.01
N VAL A 316 -12.22 -1.11 -20.40
CA VAL A 316 -11.59 0.11 -19.88
C VAL A 316 -10.55 -0.23 -18.81
N LEU A 317 -10.92 -1.04 -17.82
CA LEU A 317 -10.01 -1.50 -16.79
C LEU A 317 -8.85 -2.33 -17.36
N ALA A 318 -9.14 -3.25 -18.30
CA ALA A 318 -8.11 -4.06 -18.97
C ALA A 318 -7.13 -3.20 -19.79
N ALA A 319 -7.63 -2.10 -20.43
CA ALA A 319 -6.78 -1.19 -21.17
C ALA A 319 -5.83 -0.40 -20.25
N ALA A 320 -6.26 -0.04 -19.04
CA ALA A 320 -5.40 0.56 -18.03
C ALA A 320 -4.27 -0.41 -17.63
N ALA A 321 -4.60 -1.66 -17.32
CA ALA A 321 -3.59 -2.70 -17.03
C ALA A 321 -2.63 -2.95 -18.22
N ASP A 322 -3.12 -2.85 -19.46
CA ASP A 322 -2.29 -3.00 -20.67
C ASP A 322 -1.31 -1.82 -20.84
N ARG A 323 -1.69 -0.60 -20.42
CA ARG A 323 -0.78 0.56 -20.41
C ARG A 323 0.32 0.39 -19.35
N VAL A 324 -0.02 -0.13 -18.17
CA VAL A 324 0.99 -0.48 -17.14
C VAL A 324 2.04 -1.43 -17.71
N GLU A 325 1.63 -2.51 -18.40
CA GLU A 325 2.60 -3.45 -18.98
C GLU A 325 3.50 -2.84 -20.06
N LYS A 326 3.02 -1.83 -20.79
CA LYS A 326 3.85 -1.11 -21.78
C LYS A 326 4.92 -0.26 -21.11
N ASN A 327 4.62 0.30 -19.94
CA ASN A 327 5.53 1.17 -19.20
C ASN A 327 6.46 0.36 -18.27
N TYR A 328 6.03 -0.79 -17.79
CA TYR A 328 6.73 -1.61 -16.80
C TYR A 328 6.84 -3.07 -17.26
N ALA A 329 7.90 -3.37 -18.01
CA ALA A 329 8.12 -4.70 -18.59
C ALA A 329 8.21 -5.84 -17.54
N THR A 330 8.62 -5.54 -16.32
CA THR A 330 8.67 -6.50 -15.21
C THR A 330 7.30 -6.95 -14.72
N LEU A 331 6.23 -6.22 -15.07
CA LEU A 331 4.86 -6.48 -14.66
C LEU A 331 4.01 -7.14 -15.76
N ILE A 332 4.64 -7.54 -16.87
CA ILE A 332 3.94 -8.22 -17.97
C ILE A 332 3.28 -9.52 -17.50
N GLY A 333 2.03 -9.74 -17.96
CA GLY A 333 1.27 -10.94 -17.62
C GLY A 333 0.01 -11.16 -18.43
N GLY A 334 -0.95 -11.87 -17.84
CA GLY A 334 -2.25 -12.11 -18.39
C GLY A 334 -3.23 -11.00 -18.05
N ILE A 335 -4.09 -10.64 -18.99
CA ILE A 335 -5.26 -9.78 -18.79
C ILE A 335 -6.43 -10.43 -19.53
N GLY A 336 -7.49 -10.76 -18.79
CA GLY A 336 -8.71 -11.36 -19.30
C GLY A 336 -9.93 -10.55 -18.93
N THR A 337 -10.90 -10.39 -19.84
CA THR A 337 -12.13 -9.65 -19.59
C THR A 337 -13.33 -10.58 -19.52
N TYR A 338 -14.15 -10.43 -18.50
CA TYR A 338 -15.30 -11.31 -18.24
C TYR A 338 -16.59 -10.52 -18.08
N ARG A 339 -17.65 -11.05 -18.71
CA ARG A 339 -19.01 -10.49 -18.58
C ARG A 339 -19.60 -10.86 -17.22
N ALA A 340 -20.53 -10.04 -16.77
CA ALA A 340 -21.39 -10.39 -15.65
C ALA A 340 -22.19 -11.66 -15.93
N THR A 341 -22.41 -12.45 -14.88
CA THR A 341 -23.26 -13.65 -14.88
C THR A 341 -24.20 -13.57 -13.67
N GLY A 342 -25.08 -14.55 -13.50
CA GLY A 342 -25.90 -14.63 -12.27
C GLY A 342 -25.09 -14.86 -10.99
N ALA A 343 -23.82 -15.27 -11.10
CA ALA A 343 -22.95 -15.59 -9.96
C ALA A 343 -21.93 -14.50 -9.62
N HIS A 344 -21.64 -13.59 -10.51
CA HIS A 344 -20.65 -12.54 -10.31
C HIS A 344 -20.86 -11.34 -11.26
N SER A 345 -20.37 -10.19 -10.88
CA SER A 345 -20.25 -9.00 -11.74
C SER A 345 -19.34 -9.25 -12.96
N GLY A 346 -19.33 -8.32 -13.91
CA GLY A 346 -18.23 -8.20 -14.85
C GLY A 346 -16.92 -7.98 -14.09
N PHE A 347 -15.80 -8.50 -14.57
CA PHE A 347 -14.50 -8.33 -13.93
C PHE A 347 -13.34 -8.47 -14.91
N VAL A 348 -12.17 -8.11 -14.47
CA VAL A 348 -10.92 -8.29 -15.19
C VAL A 348 -9.99 -9.19 -14.40
N HIS A 349 -9.50 -10.24 -15.05
CA HIS A 349 -8.36 -11.02 -14.55
C HIS A 349 -7.07 -10.28 -14.85
N ILE A 350 -6.21 -10.15 -13.85
CA ILE A 350 -4.88 -9.54 -13.98
C ILE A 350 -3.87 -10.47 -13.32
N ASP A 351 -2.75 -10.75 -14.02
CA ASP A 351 -1.64 -11.51 -13.43
C ASP A 351 -0.26 -10.99 -13.85
N THR A 352 0.79 -11.53 -13.24
CA THR A 352 2.19 -11.15 -13.47
C THR A 352 3.07 -12.33 -13.89
N ARG A 353 2.51 -13.25 -14.71
CA ARG A 353 3.19 -14.49 -15.17
C ARG A 353 4.48 -14.30 -15.98
N GLY A 354 4.83 -13.08 -16.37
CA GLY A 354 6.07 -12.75 -17.07
C GLY A 354 6.00 -12.82 -18.60
N PHE A 355 4.87 -13.19 -19.18
CA PHE A 355 4.61 -13.10 -20.63
C PHE A 355 3.16 -12.69 -20.89
N ARG A 356 2.96 -12.01 -22.00
CA ARG A 356 1.67 -11.45 -22.38
C ARG A 356 0.67 -12.55 -22.78
N ALA A 357 -0.51 -12.53 -22.15
CA ALA A 357 -1.68 -13.32 -22.53
C ALA A 357 -2.94 -12.44 -22.48
N ARG A 358 -3.86 -12.62 -23.44
CA ARG A 358 -5.12 -11.83 -23.53
C ARG A 358 -6.27 -12.74 -23.93
N TRP A 359 -7.44 -12.57 -23.29
CA TRP A 359 -8.66 -13.30 -23.61
C TRP A 359 -9.92 -12.56 -23.17
#